data_84da5704c0a108bc8c1c2ed6c9a2d717
#
_entry.id   84da5704c0a108bc8c1c2ed6c9a2d717
#
_cell.length_a   1.000
_cell.length_b   1.000
_cell.length_c   1.000
_cell.angle_alpha   90.00
_cell.angle_beta   90.00
_cell.angle_gamma   90.00
#
_symmetry.space_group_name_H-M   'P 1'
#
loop_
_entity.id
_entity.type
_entity.pdbx_description
1 polymer ?
#
loop_
_entity_poly.entity_id
_entity_poly.type
_entity_poly.pdbx_seq_one_letter_code
_entity_poly.pdbx_strand_id
1 'polypeptide(L)'
;YFYSGFMFFYNLGRNHKMPGSAQEIRYINRDENTHLWLFRNMILELKNEEPELFTPDRVDVYREMIKEGCRQEIAWGHYAIGDKVPGLTKDMITDYIQYLGNLRCMSLGFEPIYEGHEKEPESMAWVSQYSNANMIKTDFFEARSTAYAKSSALVDDL
;
A
#
# COMPACT_ATOMS: atom_id res chain seq x y z
N TYR A 1 -0.33 -3.40 7.67
CA TYR A 1 -0.52 -3.92 6.31
C TYR A 1 -2.00 -3.84 5.94
N PHE A 2 -2.36 -2.95 4.99
CA PHE A 2 -3.73 -2.82 4.44
C PHE A 2 -3.69 -2.58 2.93
N TYR A 3 -2.57 -2.94 2.29
CA TYR A 3 -2.33 -2.64 0.89
C TYR A 3 -3.26 -3.40 -0.05
N SER A 4 -3.71 -4.61 0.31
CA SER A 4 -4.73 -5.34 -0.46
C SER A 4 -6.05 -4.56 -0.52
N GLY A 5 -6.45 -3.95 0.59
CA GLY A 5 -7.61 -3.06 0.64
C GLY A 5 -7.43 -1.80 -0.20
N PHE A 6 -6.25 -1.16 -0.14
CA PHE A 6 -5.95 0.02 -0.96
C PHE A 6 -5.99 -0.32 -2.45
N MET A 7 -5.37 -1.43 -2.88
CA MET A 7 -5.43 -1.91 -4.25
C MET A 7 -6.87 -2.14 -4.72
N PHE A 8 -7.72 -2.71 -3.87
CA PHE A 8 -9.13 -2.92 -4.19
C PHE A 8 -9.85 -1.60 -4.49
N PHE A 9 -9.76 -0.61 -3.60
CA PHE A 9 -10.41 0.69 -3.81
C PHE A 9 -9.82 1.47 -4.99
N TYR A 10 -8.51 1.41 -5.20
CA TYR A 10 -7.87 2.02 -6.36
C TYR A 10 -8.32 1.35 -7.67
N ASN A 11 -8.48 0.03 -7.66
CA ASN A 11 -9.03 -0.70 -8.80
C ASN A 11 -10.47 -0.29 -9.11
N LEU A 12 -11.30 -0.06 -8.09
CA LEU A 12 -12.65 0.50 -8.28
C LEU A 12 -12.57 1.92 -8.87
N GLY A 13 -11.73 2.78 -8.31
CA GLY A 13 -11.58 4.16 -8.76
C GLY A 13 -11.12 4.28 -10.21
N ARG A 14 -10.11 3.50 -10.63
CA ARG A 14 -9.63 3.51 -12.03
C ARG A 14 -10.67 3.00 -13.04
N ASN A 15 -11.62 2.17 -12.57
CA ASN A 15 -12.75 1.69 -13.36
C ASN A 15 -14.00 2.57 -13.20
N HIS A 16 -13.84 3.81 -12.74
CA HIS A 16 -14.92 4.79 -12.53
C HIS A 16 -16.02 4.31 -11.56
N LYS A 17 -15.68 3.36 -10.67
CA LYS A 17 -16.56 2.88 -9.60
C LYS A 17 -16.09 3.47 -8.27
N MET A 18 -17.04 3.96 -7.47
CA MET A 18 -16.79 4.53 -6.15
C MET A 18 -15.60 5.52 -6.09
N PRO A 19 -15.53 6.53 -6.99
CA PRO A 19 -14.39 7.44 -7.08
C PRO A 19 -14.17 8.22 -5.78
N GLY A 20 -15.23 8.57 -5.04
CA GLY A 20 -15.14 9.22 -3.74
C GLY A 20 -14.43 8.35 -2.70
N SER A 21 -14.81 7.07 -2.59
CA SER A 21 -14.15 6.13 -1.68
C SER A 21 -12.68 5.91 -2.05
N ALA A 22 -12.38 5.80 -3.35
CA ALA A 22 -11.00 5.68 -3.80
C ALA A 22 -10.18 6.93 -3.46
N GLN A 23 -10.77 8.12 -3.50
CA GLN A 23 -10.13 9.37 -3.08
C GLN A 23 -9.84 9.40 -1.58
N GLU A 24 -10.80 9.00 -0.75
CA GLU A 24 -10.59 8.88 0.70
C GLU A 24 -9.44 7.92 1.04
N ILE A 25 -9.41 6.76 0.41
CA ILE A 25 -8.32 5.79 0.58
C ILE A 25 -6.96 6.38 0.16
N ARG A 26 -6.91 7.25 -0.86
CA ARG A 26 -5.66 7.94 -1.23
C ARG A 26 -5.17 8.88 -0.13
N TYR A 27 -6.07 9.61 0.53
CA TYR A 27 -5.70 10.46 1.66
C TYR A 27 -5.20 9.63 2.85
N ILE A 28 -5.88 8.53 3.19
CA ILE A 28 -5.42 7.60 4.23
C ILE A 28 -4.03 7.06 3.88
N ASN A 29 -3.83 6.57 2.66
CA ASN A 29 -2.52 6.05 2.24
C ASN A 29 -1.41 7.11 2.28
N ARG A 30 -1.71 8.36 1.96
CA ARG A 30 -0.77 9.48 2.11
C ARG A 30 -0.34 9.64 3.58
N ASP A 31 -1.29 9.59 4.49
CA ASP A 31 -1.03 9.75 5.91
C ASP A 31 -0.25 8.54 6.46
N GLU A 32 -0.58 7.32 6.01
CA GLU A 32 0.20 6.11 6.34
C GLU A 32 1.65 6.17 5.82
N ASN A 33 1.87 6.78 4.66
CA ASN A 33 3.24 7.00 4.16
C ASN A 33 4.02 7.97 5.06
N THR A 34 3.36 8.94 5.70
CA THR A 34 3.99 9.84 6.68
C THR A 34 4.37 9.08 7.95
N HIS A 35 3.50 8.21 8.47
CA HIS A 35 3.81 7.33 9.60
C HIS A 35 4.98 6.41 9.28
N LEU A 36 4.96 5.80 8.10
CA LEU A 36 6.03 4.93 7.64
C LEU A 36 7.38 5.66 7.56
N TRP A 37 7.39 6.89 7.03
CA TRP A 37 8.59 7.73 6.97
C TRP A 37 9.12 8.03 8.38
N LEU A 38 8.24 8.39 9.32
CA LEU A 38 8.59 8.66 10.71
C LEU A 38 9.25 7.44 11.36
N PHE A 39 8.57 6.29 11.35
CA PHE A 39 9.09 5.07 11.97
C PHE A 39 10.37 4.58 11.30
N ARG A 40 10.48 4.68 9.99
CA ARG A 40 11.72 4.38 9.27
C ARG A 40 12.90 5.20 9.81
N ASN A 41 12.72 6.52 9.93
CA ASN A 41 13.78 7.39 10.42
C ASN A 41 14.12 7.12 11.89
N MET A 42 13.13 6.84 12.73
CA MET A 42 13.37 6.43 14.12
C MET A 42 14.20 5.14 14.18
N ILE A 43 13.90 4.14 13.36
CA ILE A 43 14.67 2.89 13.31
C ILE A 43 16.10 3.14 12.80
N LEU A 44 16.27 3.98 11.79
CA LEU A 44 17.62 4.32 11.28
C LEU A 44 18.45 5.08 12.33
N GLU A 45 17.83 5.98 13.09
CA GLU A 45 18.52 6.67 14.17
C GLU A 45 18.86 5.71 15.30
N LEU A 46 17.93 4.86 15.71
CA LEU A 46 18.18 3.82 16.70
C LEU A 46 19.32 2.87 16.27
N LYS A 47 19.45 2.58 14.98
CA LYS A 47 20.55 1.78 14.43
C LYS A 47 21.91 2.45 14.62
N ASN A 48 21.95 3.80 14.62
CA ASN A 48 23.16 4.56 14.85
C ASN A 48 23.47 4.65 16.37
N GLU A 49 22.46 4.87 17.21
CA GLU A 49 22.61 5.04 18.65
C GLU A 49 22.88 3.71 19.38
N GLU A 50 22.21 2.63 18.96
CA GLU A 50 22.22 1.31 19.62
C GLU A 50 22.52 0.20 18.59
N PRO A 51 23.73 0.18 17.97
CA PRO A 51 24.04 -0.75 16.89
C PRO A 51 23.97 -2.23 17.33
N GLU A 52 24.12 -2.55 18.61
CA GLU A 52 23.99 -3.90 19.15
C GLU A 52 22.57 -4.47 19.03
N LEU A 53 21.55 -3.65 18.80
CA LEU A 53 20.19 -4.09 18.47
C LEU A 53 20.08 -4.59 17.04
N PHE A 54 21.08 -4.34 16.19
CA PHE A 54 21.07 -4.64 14.76
C PHE A 54 22.19 -5.61 14.35
N THR A 55 22.54 -6.54 15.25
CA THR A 55 23.44 -7.66 14.88
C THR A 55 22.83 -8.50 13.77
N PRO A 56 23.65 -9.23 12.97
CA PRO A 56 23.13 -10.07 11.87
C PRO A 56 21.98 -10.98 12.31
N ASP A 57 22.10 -11.69 13.43
CA ASP A 57 21.05 -12.59 13.94
C ASP A 57 19.75 -11.84 14.25
N ARG A 58 19.82 -10.64 14.79
CA ARG A 58 18.64 -9.82 15.09
C ARG A 58 18.01 -9.25 13.81
N VAL A 59 18.83 -8.84 12.87
CA VAL A 59 18.36 -8.37 11.55
C VAL A 59 17.59 -9.48 10.83
N ASP A 60 18.06 -10.73 10.91
CA ASP A 60 17.35 -11.87 10.36
C ASP A 60 15.97 -12.08 11.02
N VAL A 61 15.89 -11.90 12.35
CA VAL A 61 14.58 -11.91 13.05
C VAL A 61 13.66 -10.80 12.54
N TYR A 62 14.17 -9.58 12.35
CA TYR A 62 13.37 -8.46 11.83
C TYR A 62 12.89 -8.71 10.40
N ARG A 63 13.74 -9.30 9.55
CA ARG A 63 13.37 -9.71 8.19
C ARG A 63 12.26 -10.78 8.19
N GLU A 64 12.35 -11.77 9.07
CA GLU A 64 11.30 -12.79 9.23
C GLU A 64 9.99 -12.18 9.77
N MET A 65 10.03 -11.19 10.66
CA MET A 65 8.82 -10.46 11.07
C MET A 65 8.13 -9.74 9.89
N ILE A 66 8.92 -9.08 9.03
CA ILE A 66 8.37 -8.43 7.82
C ILE A 66 7.78 -9.48 6.89
N LYS A 67 8.46 -10.60 6.68
CA LYS A 67 8.03 -11.71 5.84
C LYS A 67 6.73 -12.34 6.34
N GLU A 68 6.61 -12.55 7.64
CA GLU A 68 5.36 -13.05 8.25
C GLU A 68 4.21 -12.05 8.05
N GLY A 69 4.44 -10.74 8.20
CA GLY A 69 3.46 -9.71 7.88
C GLY A 69 3.00 -9.78 6.42
N CYS A 70 3.93 -9.96 5.48
CA CYS A 70 3.59 -10.14 4.06
C CYS A 70 2.75 -11.40 3.84
N ARG A 71 3.12 -12.52 4.49
CA ARG A 71 2.38 -13.79 4.39
C ARG A 71 0.93 -13.64 4.84
N GLN A 72 0.71 -12.95 5.96
CA GLN A 72 -0.63 -12.71 6.50
C GLN A 72 -1.44 -11.80 5.58
N GLU A 73 -0.84 -10.73 5.06
CA GLU A 73 -1.50 -9.81 4.13
C GLU A 73 -1.87 -10.51 2.81
N ILE A 74 -0.98 -11.33 2.26
CA ILE A 74 -1.25 -12.15 1.05
C ILE A 74 -2.42 -13.10 1.32
N ALA A 75 -2.40 -13.82 2.43
CA ALA A 75 -3.46 -14.75 2.79
C ALA A 75 -4.81 -14.04 2.91
N TRP A 76 -4.84 -12.88 3.56
CA TRP A 76 -6.03 -12.06 3.68
C TRP A 76 -6.51 -11.52 2.33
N GLY A 77 -5.60 -11.00 1.51
CA GLY A 77 -5.91 -10.50 0.17
C GLY A 77 -6.48 -11.60 -0.74
N HIS A 78 -5.93 -12.81 -0.69
CA HIS A 78 -6.46 -13.97 -1.42
C HIS A 78 -7.85 -14.36 -0.92
N TYR A 79 -8.09 -14.33 0.39
CA TYR A 79 -9.39 -14.65 0.99
C TYR A 79 -10.45 -13.61 0.62
N ALA A 80 -10.15 -12.34 0.81
CA ALA A 80 -11.10 -11.25 0.67
C ALA A 80 -11.36 -10.86 -0.79
N ILE A 81 -10.31 -10.77 -1.60
CA ILE A 81 -10.33 -10.28 -2.98
C ILE A 81 -10.14 -11.46 -3.95
N GLY A 82 -8.98 -12.10 -3.87
CA GLY A 82 -8.61 -13.23 -4.74
C GLY A 82 -8.81 -12.89 -6.21
N ASP A 83 -9.31 -13.89 -6.97
CA ASP A 83 -9.65 -13.74 -8.40
C ASP A 83 -11.12 -13.31 -8.61
N LYS A 84 -11.79 -12.82 -7.58
CA LYS A 84 -13.22 -12.44 -7.60
C LYS A 84 -13.46 -11.04 -8.12
N VAL A 85 -12.41 -10.23 -8.21
CA VAL A 85 -12.48 -8.82 -8.59
C VAL A 85 -11.78 -8.63 -9.93
N PRO A 86 -12.49 -8.20 -10.99
CA PRO A 86 -11.87 -7.93 -12.29
C PRO A 86 -10.68 -6.96 -12.16
N GLY A 87 -9.55 -7.35 -12.73
CA GLY A 87 -8.32 -6.54 -12.70
C GLY A 87 -7.43 -6.71 -11.46
N LEU A 88 -7.80 -7.64 -10.55
CA LEU A 88 -6.96 -8.08 -9.43
C LEU A 88 -6.97 -9.60 -9.36
N THR A 89 -5.80 -10.20 -9.47
CA THR A 89 -5.60 -11.65 -9.31
C THR A 89 -4.81 -11.96 -8.04
N LYS A 90 -4.84 -13.19 -7.60
CA LYS A 90 -4.01 -13.66 -6.48
C LYS A 90 -2.53 -13.44 -6.73
N ASP A 91 -2.07 -13.73 -7.95
CA ASP A 91 -0.66 -13.55 -8.31
C ASP A 91 -0.27 -12.07 -8.26
N MET A 92 -1.09 -11.16 -8.81
CA MET A 92 -0.85 -9.71 -8.73
C MET A 92 -0.77 -9.21 -7.28
N ILE A 93 -1.65 -9.72 -6.40
CA ILE A 93 -1.62 -9.38 -4.96
C ILE A 93 -0.32 -9.89 -4.34
N THR A 94 0.04 -11.15 -4.62
CA THR A 94 1.25 -11.77 -4.10
C THR A 94 2.49 -10.98 -4.51
N ASP A 95 2.68 -10.75 -5.81
CA ASP A 95 3.84 -10.07 -6.36
C ASP A 95 4.00 -8.65 -5.77
N TYR A 96 2.90 -7.93 -5.66
CA TYR A 96 2.94 -6.56 -5.13
C TYR A 96 3.27 -6.52 -3.64
N ILE A 97 2.70 -7.42 -2.83
CA ILE A 97 3.01 -7.47 -1.38
C ILE A 97 4.44 -7.93 -1.14
N GLN A 98 4.98 -8.86 -1.95
CA GLN A 98 6.37 -9.29 -1.88
C GLN A 98 7.33 -8.15 -2.26
N TYR A 99 7.01 -7.40 -3.31
CA TYR A 99 7.73 -6.17 -3.67
C TYR A 99 7.73 -5.16 -2.51
N LEU A 100 6.57 -4.90 -1.89
CA LEU A 100 6.48 -3.99 -0.75
C LEU A 100 7.31 -4.48 0.44
N GLY A 101 7.33 -5.79 0.73
CA GLY A 101 8.17 -6.39 1.75
C GLY A 101 9.65 -6.11 1.53
N ASN A 102 10.13 -6.32 0.30
CA ASN A 102 11.50 -5.99 -0.10
C ASN A 102 11.78 -4.49 0.04
N LEU A 103 10.86 -3.64 -0.43
CA LEU A 103 11.01 -2.20 -0.31
C LEU A 103 11.16 -1.75 1.16
N ARG A 104 10.45 -2.39 2.10
CA ARG A 104 10.60 -2.10 3.55
C ARG A 104 11.95 -2.55 4.06
N CYS A 105 12.41 -3.76 3.73
CA CYS A 105 13.73 -4.25 4.11
C CYS A 105 14.83 -3.31 3.57
N MET A 106 14.84 -3.04 2.28
CA MET A 106 15.83 -2.18 1.65
C MET A 106 15.83 -0.75 2.22
N SER A 107 14.66 -0.20 2.58
CA SER A 107 14.57 1.12 3.18
C SER A 107 15.22 1.22 4.57
N LEU A 108 15.39 0.11 5.26
CA LEU A 108 16.09 -0.02 6.55
C LEU A 108 17.56 -0.45 6.38
N GLY A 109 18.03 -0.63 5.12
CA GLY A 109 19.36 -1.12 4.82
C GLY A 109 19.52 -2.62 5.11
N PHE A 110 18.45 -3.40 5.00
CA PHE A 110 18.45 -4.86 5.08
C PHE A 110 18.39 -5.47 3.67
N GLU A 111 18.92 -6.68 3.53
CA GLU A 111 18.80 -7.44 2.29
C GLU A 111 17.33 -7.79 1.98
N PRO A 112 16.95 -7.86 0.70
CA PRO A 112 15.62 -8.30 0.29
C PRO A 112 15.27 -9.69 0.85
N ILE A 113 13.97 -9.96 1.03
CA ILE A 113 13.45 -11.24 1.54
C ILE A 113 12.82 -12.11 0.45
N TYR A 114 12.52 -11.53 -0.72
CA TYR A 114 11.95 -12.22 -1.87
C TYR A 114 12.78 -11.97 -3.12
N GLU A 115 13.39 -13.02 -3.64
CA GLU A 115 14.17 -12.95 -4.88
C GLU A 115 13.26 -12.60 -6.07
N GLY A 116 13.72 -11.71 -6.93
CA GLY A 116 12.99 -11.30 -8.15
C GLY A 116 11.89 -10.26 -7.91
N HIS A 117 11.71 -9.79 -6.67
CA HIS A 117 10.71 -8.78 -6.30
C HIS A 117 11.33 -7.47 -5.80
N GLU A 118 12.52 -7.13 -6.31
CA GLU A 118 13.21 -5.87 -5.96
C GLU A 118 12.64 -4.65 -6.69
N LYS A 119 11.87 -4.88 -7.74
CA LYS A 119 11.23 -3.84 -8.54
C LYS A 119 9.72 -3.97 -8.53
N GLU A 120 9.03 -2.84 -8.69
CA GLU A 120 7.58 -2.84 -8.80
C GLU A 120 7.11 -3.70 -9.98
N PRO A 121 6.16 -4.64 -9.76
CA PRO A 121 5.61 -5.44 -10.84
C PRO A 121 4.90 -4.57 -11.89
N GLU A 122 5.20 -4.76 -13.16
CA GLU A 122 4.57 -3.98 -14.26
C GLU A 122 3.04 -4.06 -14.21
N SER A 123 2.50 -5.23 -13.87
CA SER A 123 1.06 -5.46 -13.71
C SER A 123 0.42 -4.60 -12.62
N MET A 124 1.22 -4.06 -11.68
CA MET A 124 0.78 -3.28 -10.54
C MET A 124 1.28 -1.83 -10.54
N ALA A 125 2.04 -1.40 -11.55
CA ALA A 125 2.56 -0.03 -11.67
C ALA A 125 1.45 1.06 -11.62
N TRP A 126 0.23 0.71 -12.00
CA TRP A 126 -0.93 1.58 -11.88
C TRP A 126 -1.28 1.92 -10.41
N VAL A 127 -0.92 1.06 -9.44
CA VAL A 127 -1.18 1.32 -8.01
C VAL A 127 -0.37 2.52 -7.55
N SER A 128 0.93 2.54 -7.85
CA SER A 128 1.80 3.67 -7.53
C SER A 128 1.38 4.94 -8.26
N GLN A 129 1.00 4.85 -9.53
CA GLN A 129 0.48 5.99 -10.29
C GLN A 129 -0.81 6.55 -9.67
N TYR A 130 -1.72 5.66 -9.25
CA TYR A 130 -2.98 6.05 -8.64
C TYR A 130 -2.81 6.58 -7.21
N SER A 131 -1.90 6.00 -6.43
CA SER A 131 -1.62 6.39 -5.04
C SER A 131 -0.80 7.68 -4.94
N ASN A 132 -0.14 8.11 -6.03
CA ASN A 132 0.76 9.26 -6.03
C ASN A 132 -0.03 10.58 -5.86
N ALA A 133 -0.37 10.88 -4.60
CA ALA A 133 -1.13 12.07 -4.21
C ALA A 133 -0.38 13.40 -4.50
N ASN A 134 0.93 13.34 -4.81
CA ASN A 134 1.74 14.51 -5.14
C ASN A 134 1.39 15.16 -6.49
N MET A 135 0.60 14.49 -7.33
CA MET A 135 0.10 15.07 -8.58
C MET A 135 -1.10 16.00 -8.40
N ILE A 136 -1.75 15.98 -7.23
CA ILE A 136 -2.86 16.90 -6.93
C ILE A 136 -2.43 17.77 -5.75
N LYS A 137 -1.80 18.89 -6.07
CA LYS A 137 -1.45 19.97 -5.12
C LYS A 137 -2.70 20.78 -4.71
N THR A 138 -3.79 20.16 -4.35
CA THR A 138 -4.95 20.84 -3.79
C THR A 138 -5.13 20.36 -2.36
N ASP A 139 -5.05 21.29 -1.45
CA ASP A 139 -5.27 21.05 -0.04
C ASP A 139 -6.67 20.49 0.17
N PHE A 140 -6.81 19.54 1.10
CA PHE A 140 -8.10 18.90 1.44
C PHE A 140 -9.20 19.95 1.74
N PHE A 141 -8.81 21.11 2.26
CA PHE A 141 -9.73 22.21 2.58
C PHE A 141 -10.01 23.14 1.39
N GLU A 142 -9.24 23.07 0.31
CA GLU A 142 -9.36 23.96 -0.85
C GLU A 142 -10.03 23.28 -2.05
N ALA A 143 -10.03 21.96 -2.13
CA ALA A 143 -10.66 21.22 -3.22
C ALA A 143 -12.07 20.76 -2.83
N ARG A 144 -13.09 21.31 -3.50
CA ARG A 144 -14.38 20.61 -3.57
C ARG A 144 -14.11 19.24 -4.19
N SER A 145 -14.56 18.16 -3.52
CA SER A 145 -14.52 16.81 -4.08
C SER A 145 -15.24 16.78 -5.43
N THR A 146 -14.50 16.94 -6.51
CA THR A 146 -15.04 16.85 -7.88
C THR A 146 -15.42 15.41 -8.24
N ALA A 147 -15.02 14.44 -7.41
CA ALA A 147 -15.33 13.03 -7.57
C ALA A 147 -16.67 12.61 -6.94
N TYR A 148 -17.31 13.51 -6.17
CA TYR A 148 -18.61 13.23 -5.57
C TYR A 148 -19.73 13.66 -6.53
N ALA A 149 -20.12 12.79 -7.45
CA ALA A 149 -21.37 12.93 -8.17
C ALA A 149 -22.50 12.52 -7.19
N LYS A 150 -23.37 13.47 -6.80
CA LYS A 150 -24.64 13.11 -6.17
C LYS A 150 -25.36 12.17 -7.14
N SER A 151 -25.65 10.95 -6.71
CA SER A 151 -26.56 10.09 -7.42
C SER A 151 -27.94 10.75 -7.37
N SER A 152 -28.36 11.36 -8.45
CA SER A 152 -29.71 11.87 -8.61
C SER A 152 -30.73 10.74 -8.84
N ALA A 153 -30.28 9.48 -8.85
CA ALA A 153 -31.10 8.31 -9.12
C ALA A 153 -31.91 7.77 -7.93
N LEU A 154 -31.90 8.46 -6.78
CA LEU A 154 -32.62 8.01 -5.57
C LEU A 154 -33.78 8.94 -5.16
N VAL A 155 -34.21 9.85 -6.03
CA VAL A 155 -35.28 10.83 -5.68
C VAL A 155 -36.60 10.61 -6.44
N ASP A 156 -36.66 9.73 -7.43
CA ASP A 156 -37.84 9.57 -8.28
C ASP A 156 -38.73 8.35 -7.95
N ASP A 157 -38.44 7.60 -6.86
CA ASP A 157 -39.28 6.46 -6.42
C ASP A 157 -39.75 6.56 -4.95
N LEU A 158 -40.24 7.74 -4.53
CA LEU A 158 -41.04 7.90 -3.29
C LEU A 158 -42.27 8.72 -3.55
#